data_c59c5b8dbdc0b87be782c3abfd8950a4
#
_entry.id   c59c5b8dbdc0b87be782c3abfd8950a4
#
_cell.length_a   1.000
_cell.length_b   1.000
_cell.length_c   1.000
_cell.angle_alpha   90.00
_cell.angle_beta   90.00
_cell.angle_gamma   90.00
#
_symmetry.space_group_name_H-M   'P 1'
#
loop_
_entity.id
_entity.type
_entity.pdbx_description
1 polymer ?
#
loop_
_entity_poly.entity_id
_entity_poly.type
_entity_poly.pdbx_seq_one_letter_code
_entity_poly.pdbx_strand_id
1 'polypeptide(L)'
;MAISDEWNTALTALSEFSHSIMGNTRVHALFVILLSLVCWWLLRAAIKKRLSDEDNWDAIAIRTYQRAAFLVVMVPGFLVALHVLGFNMSPLFTTSGLFAVALAFAMKNISENYLAGAMIRFERTIKVGDVLQLGSAGMMMRVKKIGFRDTIVRSKDEMDILIPNSDLVREKVANFTFRDATCRVKTFVGVSYSSDLDKVREVLETICNTFADLSDQHAPEVLLTDFGTSSINYRISIWIEDPWARGRVKSDLNEAIWDAFKDAGIVMAFPQLDVHFDETAPLVGELKTNK
;
A
#
# COMPACT_ATOMS: atom_id res chain seq x y z
N MET A 1 27.12 -45.24 -63.40
CA MET A 1 28.01 -44.04 -63.47
C MET A 1 27.30 -42.78 -63.79
N ALA A 2 26.30 -42.74 -64.71
CA ALA A 2 25.57 -41.50 -65.07
C ALA A 2 24.62 -40.92 -63.96
N ILE A 3 24.01 -41.78 -63.13
CA ILE A 3 23.05 -41.35 -62.08
C ILE A 3 23.75 -40.67 -60.89
N SER A 4 25.01 -41.05 -60.58
CA SER A 4 25.79 -40.42 -59.52
C SER A 4 26.25 -38.99 -59.85
N ASP A 5 26.49 -38.72 -61.12
CA ASP A 5 26.94 -37.41 -61.60
C ASP A 5 25.78 -36.38 -61.65
N GLU A 6 24.55 -36.82 -61.96
CA GLU A 6 23.35 -35.97 -61.90
C GLU A 6 23.00 -35.60 -60.47
N TRP A 7 23.11 -36.52 -59.51
CA TRP A 7 22.88 -36.21 -58.09
C TRP A 7 23.91 -35.25 -57.48
N ASN A 8 25.18 -35.41 -57.85
CA ASN A 8 26.23 -34.49 -57.42
C ASN A 8 26.07 -33.12 -58.04
N THR A 9 25.64 -33.02 -59.26
CA THR A 9 25.34 -31.73 -59.94
C THR A 9 24.13 -31.06 -59.32
N ALA A 10 23.09 -31.83 -58.95
CA ALA A 10 21.92 -31.29 -58.25
C ALA A 10 22.26 -30.84 -56.81
N LEU A 11 23.10 -31.56 -56.07
CA LEU A 11 23.55 -31.19 -54.74
C LEU A 11 24.44 -29.93 -54.74
N THR A 12 25.37 -29.84 -55.73
CA THR A 12 26.18 -28.62 -55.89
C THR A 12 25.32 -27.42 -56.29
N ALA A 13 24.37 -27.57 -57.21
CA ALA A 13 23.43 -26.52 -57.56
C ALA A 13 22.54 -26.07 -56.37
N LEU A 14 22.09 -27.01 -55.53
CA LEU A 14 21.37 -26.74 -54.30
C LEU A 14 22.24 -26.00 -53.25
N SER A 15 23.51 -26.41 -53.13
CA SER A 15 24.44 -25.73 -52.23
C SER A 15 24.81 -24.32 -52.70
N GLU A 16 25.04 -24.14 -53.98
CA GLU A 16 25.27 -22.82 -54.61
C GLU A 16 24.04 -21.93 -54.51
N PHE A 17 22.83 -22.47 -54.71
CA PHE A 17 21.57 -21.75 -54.52
C PHE A 17 21.36 -21.37 -53.06
N SER A 18 21.64 -22.26 -52.12
CA SER A 18 21.57 -21.97 -50.68
C SER A 18 22.60 -20.90 -50.28
N HIS A 19 23.82 -20.97 -50.78
CA HIS A 19 24.87 -19.95 -50.56
C HIS A 19 24.50 -18.61 -51.21
N SER A 20 23.92 -18.60 -52.38
CA SER A 20 23.45 -17.41 -53.06
C SER A 20 22.27 -16.75 -52.33
N ILE A 21 21.37 -17.55 -51.74
CA ILE A 21 20.26 -17.04 -50.90
C ILE A 21 20.82 -16.54 -49.58
N MET A 22 21.69 -17.27 -48.92
CA MET A 22 22.30 -16.89 -47.63
C MET A 22 23.22 -15.65 -47.74
N GLY A 23 23.84 -15.42 -48.90
CA GLY A 23 24.69 -14.24 -49.13
C GLY A 23 23.90 -12.97 -49.55
N ASN A 24 22.61 -13.09 -49.83
CA ASN A 24 21.84 -11.97 -50.36
C ASN A 24 21.11 -11.18 -49.25
N THR A 25 21.63 -9.98 -48.95
CA THR A 25 21.06 -9.08 -47.91
C THR A 25 19.58 -8.77 -48.12
N ARG A 26 19.12 -8.75 -49.39
CA ARG A 26 17.68 -8.53 -49.71
C ARG A 26 16.81 -9.70 -49.29
N VAL A 27 17.32 -10.93 -49.42
CA VAL A 27 16.61 -12.15 -48.97
C VAL A 27 16.49 -12.17 -47.43
N HIS A 28 17.54 -11.79 -46.73
CA HIS A 28 17.50 -11.68 -45.27
C HIS A 28 16.53 -10.58 -44.80
N ALA A 29 16.50 -9.43 -45.46
CA ALA A 29 15.54 -8.36 -45.15
C ALA A 29 14.09 -8.82 -45.36
N LEU A 30 13.80 -9.52 -46.47
CA LEU A 30 12.49 -10.12 -46.74
C LEU A 30 12.11 -11.15 -45.68
N PHE A 31 13.05 -12.00 -45.27
CA PHE A 31 12.83 -13.01 -44.21
C PHE A 31 12.46 -12.35 -42.87
N VAL A 32 13.16 -11.28 -42.46
CA VAL A 32 12.84 -10.51 -41.24
C VAL A 32 11.43 -9.93 -41.30
N ILE A 33 11.03 -9.36 -42.45
CA ILE A 33 9.67 -8.81 -42.67
C ILE A 33 8.62 -9.92 -42.57
N LEU A 34 8.85 -11.05 -43.22
CA LEU A 34 7.94 -12.20 -43.16
C LEU A 34 7.82 -12.75 -41.73
N LEU A 35 8.93 -12.88 -41.02
CA LEU A 35 8.94 -13.31 -39.64
C LEU A 35 8.14 -12.34 -38.74
N SER A 36 8.29 -11.03 -38.95
CA SER A 36 7.52 -10.00 -38.25
C SER A 36 6.03 -10.11 -38.55
N LEU A 37 5.64 -10.38 -39.77
CA LEU A 37 4.25 -10.59 -40.17
C LEU A 37 3.64 -11.85 -39.53
N VAL A 38 4.40 -12.94 -39.47
CA VAL A 38 3.98 -14.19 -38.79
C VAL A 38 3.82 -13.95 -37.31
N CYS A 39 4.79 -13.29 -36.68
CA CYS A 39 4.75 -12.94 -35.26
C CYS A 39 3.52 -12.07 -34.95
N TRP A 40 3.27 -11.03 -35.75
CA TRP A 40 2.06 -10.21 -35.61
C TRP A 40 0.76 -11.01 -35.79
N TRP A 41 0.71 -11.92 -36.77
CA TRP A 41 -0.46 -12.77 -37.01
C TRP A 41 -0.76 -13.68 -35.82
N LEU A 42 0.27 -14.31 -35.25
CA LEU A 42 0.17 -15.13 -34.06
C LEU A 42 -0.29 -14.32 -32.83
N LEU A 43 0.30 -13.14 -32.66
CA LEU A 43 -0.04 -12.25 -31.54
C LEU A 43 -1.49 -11.73 -31.66
N ARG A 44 -1.90 -11.38 -32.87
CA ARG A 44 -3.29 -10.98 -33.17
C ARG A 44 -4.29 -12.10 -32.87
N ALA A 45 -3.96 -13.35 -33.24
CA ALA A 45 -4.79 -14.52 -32.98
C ALA A 45 -4.89 -14.79 -31.46
N ALA A 46 -3.77 -14.69 -30.73
CA ALA A 46 -3.71 -14.85 -29.28
C ALA A 46 -4.52 -13.77 -28.54
N ILE A 47 -4.37 -12.50 -28.94
CA ILE A 47 -5.16 -11.38 -28.39
C ILE A 47 -6.64 -11.60 -28.62
N LYS A 48 -7.04 -11.99 -29.84
CA LYS A 48 -8.43 -12.26 -30.16
C LYS A 48 -9.00 -13.39 -29.31
N LYS A 49 -8.26 -14.50 -29.16
CA LYS A 49 -8.70 -15.67 -28.40
C LYS A 49 -8.85 -15.33 -26.91
N ARG A 50 -7.88 -14.65 -26.30
CA ARG A 50 -7.88 -14.32 -24.87
C ARG A 50 -8.94 -13.29 -24.49
N LEU A 51 -9.11 -12.24 -25.31
CA LEU A 51 -10.02 -11.13 -25.01
C LEU A 51 -11.46 -11.38 -25.46
N SER A 52 -11.68 -12.34 -26.36
CA SER A 52 -13.04 -12.73 -26.79
C SER A 52 -13.70 -13.74 -25.85
N ASP A 53 -12.92 -14.40 -24.97
CA ASP A 53 -13.43 -15.37 -23.98
C ASP A 53 -13.93 -14.69 -22.68
N GLU A 54 -13.60 -13.42 -22.46
CA GLU A 54 -14.10 -12.65 -21.32
C GLU A 54 -15.21 -11.68 -21.79
N ASP A 55 -16.42 -11.87 -21.33
CA ASP A 55 -17.65 -11.10 -21.67
C ASP A 55 -17.58 -9.57 -21.41
N ASN A 56 -16.44 -9.05 -20.95
CA ASN A 56 -16.30 -7.67 -20.47
C ASN A 56 -15.48 -6.74 -21.38
N TRP A 57 -15.05 -7.17 -22.59
CA TRP A 57 -14.20 -6.33 -23.43
C TRP A 57 -14.93 -5.74 -24.62
N ASP A 58 -14.97 -4.41 -24.70
CA ASP A 58 -15.49 -3.69 -25.85
C ASP A 58 -14.69 -4.00 -27.13
N ALA A 59 -15.38 -4.17 -28.25
CA ALA A 59 -14.74 -4.39 -29.57
C ALA A 59 -13.73 -3.28 -29.94
N ILE A 60 -13.89 -2.08 -29.37
CA ILE A 60 -12.97 -0.94 -29.57
C ILE A 60 -11.65 -1.22 -28.84
N ALA A 61 -11.68 -1.75 -27.62
CA ALA A 61 -10.50 -2.09 -26.85
C ALA A 61 -9.67 -3.17 -27.57
N ILE A 62 -10.32 -4.24 -28.06
CA ILE A 62 -9.66 -5.32 -28.79
C ILE A 62 -8.93 -4.78 -30.04
N ARG A 63 -9.57 -3.91 -30.81
CA ARG A 63 -8.96 -3.27 -31.99
C ARG A 63 -7.76 -2.40 -31.61
N THR A 64 -7.84 -1.68 -30.50
CA THR A 64 -6.75 -0.83 -30.00
C THR A 64 -5.54 -1.67 -29.60
N TYR A 65 -5.73 -2.77 -28.88
CA TYR A 65 -4.65 -3.71 -28.54
C TYR A 65 -4.02 -4.34 -29.78
N GLN A 66 -4.83 -4.71 -30.78
CA GLN A 66 -4.31 -5.27 -32.04
C GLN A 66 -3.48 -4.25 -32.82
N ARG A 67 -3.89 -2.95 -32.84
CA ARG A 67 -3.10 -1.89 -33.48
C ARG A 67 -1.80 -1.62 -32.72
N ALA A 68 -1.83 -1.58 -31.39
CA ALA A 68 -0.63 -1.43 -30.58
C ALA A 68 0.33 -2.60 -30.82
N ALA A 69 -0.16 -3.83 -30.80
CA ALA A 69 0.64 -5.02 -31.09
C ALA A 69 1.26 -5.00 -32.51
N PHE A 70 0.52 -4.51 -33.51
CA PHE A 70 1.04 -4.32 -34.87
C PHE A 70 2.25 -3.36 -34.86
N LEU A 71 2.14 -2.21 -34.23
CA LEU A 71 3.22 -1.23 -34.18
C LEU A 71 4.44 -1.78 -33.40
N VAL A 72 4.22 -2.46 -32.28
CA VAL A 72 5.30 -3.03 -31.44
C VAL A 72 6.09 -4.11 -32.18
N VAL A 73 5.47 -4.86 -33.10
CA VAL A 73 6.15 -5.91 -33.86
C VAL A 73 6.72 -5.38 -35.18
N MET A 74 5.93 -4.58 -35.90
CA MET A 74 6.30 -4.17 -37.28
C MET A 74 7.35 -3.07 -37.30
N VAL A 75 7.35 -2.13 -36.32
CA VAL A 75 8.34 -1.05 -36.31
C VAL A 75 9.76 -1.60 -36.07
N PRO A 76 10.03 -2.42 -35.02
CA PRO A 76 11.34 -3.04 -34.86
C PRO A 76 11.73 -3.96 -36.05
N GLY A 77 10.79 -4.77 -36.55
CA GLY A 77 11.04 -5.63 -37.69
C GLY A 77 11.45 -4.84 -38.95
N PHE A 78 10.82 -3.72 -39.22
CA PHE A 78 11.17 -2.83 -40.33
C PHE A 78 12.56 -2.20 -40.11
N LEU A 79 12.89 -1.74 -38.91
CA LEU A 79 14.20 -1.16 -38.58
C LEU A 79 15.33 -2.19 -38.74
N VAL A 80 15.10 -3.44 -38.29
CA VAL A 80 16.05 -4.54 -38.51
C VAL A 80 16.24 -4.84 -39.98
N ALA A 81 15.16 -4.85 -40.75
CA ALA A 81 15.24 -5.06 -42.22
C ALA A 81 16.04 -3.96 -42.94
N LEU A 82 15.87 -2.69 -42.55
CA LEU A 82 16.67 -1.58 -43.03
C LEU A 82 18.15 -1.71 -42.67
N HIS A 83 18.45 -2.14 -41.43
CA HIS A 83 19.83 -2.39 -40.99
C HIS A 83 20.50 -3.49 -41.82
N VAL A 84 19.79 -4.58 -42.09
CA VAL A 84 20.25 -5.68 -42.95
C VAL A 84 20.50 -5.20 -44.38
N LEU A 85 19.72 -4.26 -44.91
CA LEU A 85 19.92 -3.63 -46.22
C LEU A 85 21.12 -2.67 -46.27
N GLY A 86 21.83 -2.45 -45.13
CA GLY A 86 23.02 -1.61 -45.06
C GLY A 86 22.76 -0.14 -44.75
N PHE A 87 21.52 0.23 -44.36
CA PHE A 87 21.26 1.59 -43.90
C PHE A 87 21.95 1.86 -42.55
N ASN A 88 22.58 3.01 -42.45
CA ASN A 88 23.20 3.44 -41.19
C ASN A 88 22.13 3.84 -40.15
N MET A 89 21.89 2.98 -39.17
CA MET A 89 20.91 3.20 -38.11
C MET A 89 21.45 4.00 -36.93
N SER A 90 22.76 4.32 -36.88
CA SER A 90 23.38 5.02 -35.73
C SER A 90 22.71 6.34 -35.37
N PRO A 91 22.36 7.25 -36.32
CA PRO A 91 21.68 8.50 -35.96
C PRO A 91 20.29 8.24 -35.33
N LEU A 92 19.58 7.22 -35.81
CA LEU A 92 18.24 6.86 -35.31
C LEU A 92 18.35 6.30 -33.88
N PHE A 93 19.31 5.40 -33.62
CA PHE A 93 19.52 4.84 -32.29
C PHE A 93 19.98 5.90 -31.29
N THR A 94 20.85 6.83 -31.69
CA THR A 94 21.29 7.93 -30.79
C THR A 94 20.11 8.81 -30.39
N THR A 95 19.30 9.24 -31.36
CA THR A 95 18.10 10.07 -31.09
C THR A 95 17.06 9.31 -30.30
N SER A 96 16.83 8.03 -30.62
CA SER A 96 15.89 7.16 -29.89
C SER A 96 16.33 6.92 -28.46
N GLY A 97 17.64 6.82 -28.21
CA GLY A 97 18.20 6.68 -26.86
C GLY A 97 17.86 7.86 -25.95
N LEU A 98 18.01 9.10 -26.46
CA LEU A 98 17.63 10.30 -25.73
C LEU A 98 16.10 10.34 -25.45
N PHE A 99 15.30 10.00 -26.45
CA PHE A 99 13.84 9.90 -26.28
C PHE A 99 13.44 8.83 -25.27
N ALA A 100 14.09 7.65 -25.28
CA ALA A 100 13.84 6.58 -24.35
C ALA A 100 14.11 7.01 -22.88
N VAL A 101 15.19 7.78 -22.65
CA VAL A 101 15.48 8.34 -21.33
C VAL A 101 14.38 9.31 -20.88
N ALA A 102 13.94 10.20 -21.75
CA ALA A 102 12.85 11.12 -21.45
C ALA A 102 11.54 10.36 -21.12
N LEU A 103 11.22 9.34 -21.90
CA LEU A 103 10.04 8.48 -21.69
C LEU A 103 10.16 7.69 -20.37
N ALA A 104 11.35 7.17 -20.04
CA ALA A 104 11.57 6.46 -18.78
C ALA A 104 11.30 7.37 -17.55
N PHE A 105 11.73 8.64 -17.60
CA PHE A 105 11.40 9.62 -16.57
C PHE A 105 9.89 9.92 -16.50
N ALA A 106 9.25 10.08 -17.65
CA ALA A 106 7.80 10.31 -17.69
C ALA A 106 6.99 9.12 -17.12
N MET A 107 7.47 7.90 -17.31
CA MET A 107 6.81 6.68 -16.84
C MET A 107 7.22 6.24 -15.42
N LYS A 108 8.17 6.94 -14.78
CA LYS A 108 8.72 6.57 -13.48
C LYS A 108 7.63 6.27 -12.44
N ASN A 109 6.70 7.20 -12.22
CA ASN A 109 5.66 7.07 -11.20
C ASN A 109 4.70 5.89 -11.48
N ILE A 110 4.43 5.64 -12.78
CA ILE A 110 3.59 4.51 -13.18
C ILE A 110 4.31 3.21 -12.82
N SER A 111 5.56 3.06 -13.25
CA SER A 111 6.36 1.85 -13.01
C SER A 111 6.55 1.58 -11.52
N GLU A 112 6.79 2.61 -10.70
CA GLU A 112 6.92 2.49 -9.25
C GLU A 112 5.67 1.87 -8.61
N ASN A 113 4.48 2.29 -9.01
CA ASN A 113 3.23 1.73 -8.47
C ASN A 113 3.03 0.26 -8.84
N TYR A 114 3.34 -0.12 -10.07
CA TYR A 114 3.25 -1.52 -10.51
C TYR A 114 4.27 -2.42 -9.81
N LEU A 115 5.51 -1.95 -9.67
CA LEU A 115 6.57 -2.67 -8.96
C LEU A 115 6.23 -2.82 -7.47
N ALA A 116 5.75 -1.75 -6.82
CA ALA A 116 5.29 -1.78 -5.44
C ALA A 116 4.13 -2.78 -5.25
N GLY A 117 3.15 -2.78 -6.15
CA GLY A 117 2.05 -3.75 -6.12
C GLY A 117 2.52 -5.20 -6.29
N ALA A 118 3.53 -5.44 -7.12
CA ALA A 118 4.15 -6.75 -7.26
C ALA A 118 4.89 -7.16 -5.97
N MET A 119 5.69 -6.25 -5.36
CA MET A 119 6.40 -6.50 -4.10
C MET A 119 5.44 -6.83 -2.96
N ILE A 120 4.41 -6.03 -2.74
CA ILE A 120 3.40 -6.27 -1.68
C ILE A 120 2.80 -7.67 -1.80
N ARG A 121 2.48 -8.11 -3.03
CA ARG A 121 1.90 -9.44 -3.27
C ARG A 121 2.91 -10.57 -3.11
N PHE A 122 4.14 -10.38 -3.56
CA PHE A 122 5.19 -11.39 -3.49
C PHE A 122 5.66 -11.60 -2.05
N GLU A 123 5.96 -10.52 -1.33
CA GLU A 123 6.43 -10.56 0.06
C GLU A 123 5.31 -10.77 1.07
N ARG A 124 4.05 -10.53 0.67
CA ARG A 124 2.86 -10.61 1.53
C ARG A 124 2.96 -9.78 2.80
N THR A 125 3.62 -8.63 2.71
CA THR A 125 3.75 -7.66 3.81
C THR A 125 2.41 -7.03 4.17
N ILE A 126 1.50 -6.93 3.22
CA ILE A 126 0.12 -6.50 3.39
C ILE A 126 -0.79 -7.53 2.71
N LYS A 127 -1.87 -7.90 3.39
CA LYS A 127 -2.87 -8.88 2.91
C LYS A 127 -4.26 -8.26 2.88
N VAL A 128 -5.14 -8.85 2.08
CA VAL A 128 -6.57 -8.49 2.12
C VAL A 128 -7.14 -8.87 3.48
N GLY A 129 -7.84 -7.95 4.11
CA GLY A 129 -8.35 -8.07 5.48
C GLY A 129 -7.49 -7.39 6.54
N ASP A 130 -6.23 -7.08 6.25
CA ASP A 130 -5.34 -6.40 7.20
C ASP A 130 -5.89 -5.04 7.62
N VAL A 131 -5.63 -4.69 8.88
CA VAL A 131 -5.93 -3.38 9.45
C VAL A 131 -4.65 -2.55 9.48
N LEU A 132 -4.66 -1.48 8.71
CA LEU A 132 -3.50 -0.60 8.51
C LEU A 132 -3.76 0.80 9.07
N GLN A 133 -2.68 1.48 9.43
CA GLN A 133 -2.65 2.90 9.71
C GLN A 133 -1.44 3.52 9.01
N LEU A 134 -1.66 4.51 8.13
CA LEU A 134 -0.59 5.25 7.47
C LEU A 134 -0.11 6.39 8.37
N GLY A 135 1.22 6.48 8.53
CA GLY A 135 1.81 7.49 9.41
C GLY A 135 1.45 7.31 10.89
N SER A 136 1.90 8.21 11.74
CA SER A 136 1.70 8.13 13.20
C SER A 136 0.31 8.57 13.69
N ALA A 137 -0.38 9.40 12.93
CA ALA A 137 -1.70 9.97 13.26
C ALA A 137 -2.77 9.66 12.20
N GLY A 138 -2.47 8.74 11.28
CA GLY A 138 -3.35 8.39 10.18
C GLY A 138 -4.61 7.64 10.61
N MET A 139 -5.57 7.63 9.69
CA MET A 139 -6.82 6.90 9.84
C MET A 139 -6.58 5.39 9.80
N MET A 140 -7.29 4.64 10.65
CA MET A 140 -7.31 3.17 10.57
C MET A 140 -8.17 2.73 9.37
N MET A 141 -7.63 1.79 8.60
CA MET A 141 -8.24 1.32 7.35
C MET A 141 -8.10 -0.20 7.25
N ARG A 142 -9.09 -0.84 6.64
CA ARG A 142 -9.05 -2.28 6.35
C ARG A 142 -8.84 -2.51 4.87
N VAL A 143 -7.85 -3.33 4.51
CA VAL A 143 -7.54 -3.68 3.11
C VAL A 143 -8.67 -4.51 2.52
N LYS A 144 -9.28 -4.03 1.43
CA LYS A 144 -10.33 -4.75 0.68
C LYS A 144 -9.79 -5.46 -0.55
N LYS A 145 -8.90 -4.82 -1.29
CA LYS A 145 -8.34 -5.37 -2.52
C LYS A 145 -6.98 -4.77 -2.79
N ILE A 146 -6.02 -5.60 -3.17
CA ILE A 146 -4.71 -5.17 -3.64
C ILE A 146 -4.71 -5.23 -5.16
N GLY A 147 -4.74 -4.07 -5.83
CA GLY A 147 -4.68 -3.92 -7.28
C GLY A 147 -3.25 -3.97 -7.81
N PHE A 148 -3.07 -3.78 -9.12
CA PHE A 148 -1.73 -3.71 -9.74
C PHE A 148 -1.04 -2.38 -9.44
N ARG A 149 -1.79 -1.28 -9.50
CA ARG A 149 -1.31 0.09 -9.33
C ARG A 149 -1.69 0.67 -7.96
N ASP A 150 -2.85 0.31 -7.45
CA ASP A 150 -3.46 0.86 -6.24
C ASP A 150 -4.03 -0.26 -5.35
N THR A 151 -4.12 0.03 -4.07
CA THR A 151 -4.78 -0.81 -3.07
C THR A 151 -6.04 -0.11 -2.60
N ILE A 152 -7.17 -0.82 -2.61
CA ILE A 152 -8.45 -0.33 -2.11
C ILE A 152 -8.56 -0.69 -0.65
N VAL A 153 -8.72 0.31 0.19
CA VAL A 153 -8.93 0.17 1.63
C VAL A 153 -10.26 0.80 2.04
N ARG A 154 -10.84 0.34 3.13
CA ARG A 154 -12.07 0.90 3.70
C ARG A 154 -11.79 1.52 5.07
N SER A 155 -12.20 2.77 5.24
CA SER A 155 -12.13 3.47 6.53
C SER A 155 -13.22 2.99 7.49
N LYS A 156 -13.16 3.46 8.75
CA LYS A 156 -14.23 3.22 9.73
C LYS A 156 -15.54 3.94 9.38
N ASP A 157 -15.46 4.99 8.57
CA ASP A 157 -16.62 5.75 8.09
C ASP A 157 -17.19 5.15 6.79
N GLU A 158 -16.87 3.87 6.49
CA GLU A 158 -17.32 3.11 5.33
C GLU A 158 -16.91 3.72 3.97
N MET A 159 -15.91 4.61 3.95
CA MET A 159 -15.37 5.18 2.71
C MET A 159 -14.33 4.24 2.09
N ASP A 160 -14.46 3.97 0.81
CA ASP A 160 -13.43 3.26 0.03
C ASP A 160 -12.38 4.28 -0.45
N ILE A 161 -11.14 4.06 -0.04
CA ILE A 161 -9.99 4.92 -0.35
C ILE A 161 -9.05 4.14 -1.24
N LEU A 162 -8.63 4.75 -2.35
CA LEU A 162 -7.63 4.20 -3.26
C LEU A 162 -6.26 4.76 -2.89
N ILE A 163 -5.36 3.89 -2.48
CA ILE A 163 -3.99 4.25 -2.10
C ILE A 163 -3.06 3.74 -3.17
N PRO A 164 -2.23 4.60 -3.81
CA PRO A 164 -1.17 4.15 -4.70
C PRO A 164 -0.24 3.16 -4.00
N ASN A 165 0.10 2.06 -4.64
CA ASN A 165 0.93 1.03 -4.02
C ASN A 165 2.32 1.55 -3.62
N SER A 166 2.86 2.52 -4.36
CA SER A 166 4.13 3.18 -4.03
C SER A 166 4.11 3.83 -2.64
N ASP A 167 2.97 4.39 -2.22
CA ASP A 167 2.84 5.09 -0.94
C ASP A 167 2.86 4.07 0.21
N LEU A 168 2.22 2.90 0.03
CA LEU A 168 2.26 1.81 1.00
C LEU A 168 3.67 1.22 1.23
N VAL A 169 4.55 1.33 0.22
CA VAL A 169 5.95 0.85 0.32
C VAL A 169 6.89 1.93 0.85
N ARG A 170 6.63 3.21 0.54
CA ARG A 170 7.50 4.34 0.92
C ARG A 170 7.23 4.87 2.31
N GLU A 171 5.98 4.90 2.74
CA GLU A 171 5.58 5.45 4.02
C GLU A 171 5.68 4.41 5.15
N LYS A 172 5.72 4.91 6.39
CA LYS A 172 5.59 4.04 7.55
C LYS A 172 4.15 3.59 7.68
N VAL A 173 3.92 2.31 7.48
CA VAL A 173 2.62 1.67 7.65
C VAL A 173 2.65 0.83 8.93
N ALA A 174 1.78 1.15 9.89
CA ALA A 174 1.52 0.27 11.01
C ALA A 174 0.48 -0.77 10.58
N ASN A 175 0.88 -2.04 10.53
CA ASN A 175 -0.01 -3.16 10.28
C ASN A 175 -0.35 -3.85 11.61
N PHE A 176 -1.59 -3.73 12.05
CA PHE A 176 -2.06 -4.26 13.32
C PHE A 176 -2.41 -5.76 13.28
N THR A 177 -2.36 -6.36 12.09
CA THR A 177 -2.75 -7.76 11.86
C THR A 177 -1.65 -8.56 11.15
N PHE A 178 -0.42 -8.02 11.09
CA PHE A 178 0.68 -8.62 10.30
C PHE A 178 1.08 -10.02 10.77
N ARG A 179 1.28 -10.19 12.10
CA ARG A 179 1.65 -11.48 12.72
C ARG A 179 0.49 -12.06 13.50
N ASP A 180 -0.06 -11.26 14.37
CA ASP A 180 -1.24 -11.53 15.18
C ASP A 180 -2.12 -10.28 15.16
N ALA A 181 -3.36 -10.40 15.59
CA ALA A 181 -4.29 -9.30 15.64
C ALA A 181 -4.24 -8.57 17.00
N THR A 182 -3.33 -8.96 17.90
CA THR A 182 -3.28 -8.41 19.24
C THR A 182 -2.77 -6.98 19.24
N CYS A 183 -3.54 -6.07 19.80
CA CYS A 183 -3.13 -4.69 19.97
C CYS A 183 -3.45 -4.14 21.36
N ARG A 184 -2.64 -3.18 21.80
CA ARG A 184 -2.79 -2.53 23.10
C ARG A 184 -3.68 -1.29 23.00
N VAL A 185 -4.74 -1.27 23.81
CA VAL A 185 -5.58 -0.10 24.07
C VAL A 185 -5.06 0.60 25.31
N LYS A 186 -4.83 1.89 25.23
CA LYS A 186 -4.36 2.72 26.34
C LYS A 186 -5.37 3.80 26.64
N THR A 187 -5.63 4.02 27.93
CA THR A 187 -6.33 5.20 28.42
C THR A 187 -5.57 5.83 29.58
N PHE A 188 -5.86 7.08 29.87
CA PHE A 188 -5.23 7.83 30.94
C PHE A 188 -6.32 8.38 31.83
N VAL A 189 -6.09 8.36 33.13
CA VAL A 189 -6.98 8.94 34.11
C VAL A 189 -6.16 9.67 35.16
N GLY A 190 -6.61 10.87 35.58
CA GLY A 190 -6.01 11.67 36.63
C GLY A 190 -6.91 11.67 37.86
N VAL A 191 -6.34 11.34 39.04
CA VAL A 191 -7.02 11.40 40.34
C VAL A 191 -6.50 12.55 41.17
N SER A 192 -7.33 13.03 42.10
CA SER A 192 -6.94 14.08 43.05
C SER A 192 -5.76 13.66 43.93
N TYR A 193 -4.90 14.59 44.31
CA TYR A 193 -3.82 14.38 45.28
C TYR A 193 -4.31 13.94 46.67
N SER A 194 -5.59 14.17 47.01
CA SER A 194 -6.22 13.70 48.23
C SER A 194 -6.71 12.26 48.16
N SER A 195 -6.59 11.59 47.00
CA SER A 195 -7.07 10.23 46.82
C SER A 195 -6.11 9.22 47.49
N ASP A 196 -6.68 8.14 48.04
CA ASP A 196 -5.93 6.98 48.47
C ASP A 196 -5.44 6.19 47.25
N LEU A 197 -4.12 6.19 47.02
CA LEU A 197 -3.51 5.57 45.82
C LEU A 197 -3.60 4.06 45.81
N ASP A 198 -3.62 3.41 46.98
CA ASP A 198 -3.77 1.96 47.08
C ASP A 198 -5.18 1.55 46.64
N LYS A 199 -6.19 2.28 47.13
CA LYS A 199 -7.58 2.10 46.72
C LYS A 199 -7.77 2.36 45.22
N VAL A 200 -7.17 3.43 44.67
CA VAL A 200 -7.22 3.75 43.25
C VAL A 200 -6.66 2.61 42.40
N ARG A 201 -5.50 2.08 42.81
CA ARG A 201 -4.85 0.96 42.14
C ARG A 201 -5.73 -0.28 42.14
N GLU A 202 -6.26 -0.67 43.30
CA GLU A 202 -7.12 -1.84 43.46
C GLU A 202 -8.36 -1.77 42.55
N VAL A 203 -9.03 -0.61 42.51
CA VAL A 203 -10.19 -0.38 41.67
C VAL A 203 -9.81 -0.49 40.19
N LEU A 204 -8.71 0.15 39.75
CA LEU A 204 -8.26 0.08 38.39
C LEU A 204 -7.84 -1.33 37.95
N GLU A 205 -7.15 -2.09 38.82
CA GLU A 205 -6.78 -3.48 38.56
C GLU A 205 -8.02 -4.39 38.46
N THR A 206 -9.02 -4.16 39.32
CA THR A 206 -10.30 -4.86 39.26
C THR A 206 -11.01 -4.63 37.90
N ILE A 207 -11.09 -3.38 37.47
CA ILE A 207 -11.65 -3.04 36.15
C ILE A 207 -10.85 -3.70 35.04
N CYS A 208 -9.53 -3.59 35.06
CA CYS A 208 -8.67 -4.20 34.06
C CYS A 208 -8.92 -5.72 33.92
N ASN A 209 -9.14 -6.40 35.03
CA ASN A 209 -9.42 -7.83 35.03
C ASN A 209 -10.76 -8.17 34.36
N THR A 210 -11.75 -7.28 34.36
CA THR A 210 -12.99 -7.50 33.60
C THR A 210 -12.79 -7.46 32.12
N PHE A 211 -11.68 -6.89 31.63
CA PHE A 211 -11.28 -6.82 30.23
C PHE A 211 -10.16 -7.83 29.90
N ALA A 212 -9.73 -8.68 30.85
CA ALA A 212 -8.62 -9.63 30.64
C ALA A 212 -8.97 -10.67 29.55
N ASP A 213 -10.23 -11.08 29.46
CA ASP A 213 -10.70 -12.05 28.48
C ASP A 213 -10.66 -11.58 27.01
N LEU A 214 -10.32 -10.30 26.76
CA LEU A 214 -10.16 -9.75 25.43
C LEU A 214 -8.84 -10.15 24.75
N SER A 215 -7.89 -10.73 25.49
CA SER A 215 -6.65 -11.32 24.95
C SER A 215 -6.05 -12.32 25.93
N ASP A 216 -5.84 -13.53 25.50
CA ASP A 216 -5.19 -14.59 26.28
C ASP A 216 -3.66 -14.42 26.38
N GLN A 217 -3.07 -13.56 25.57
CA GLN A 217 -1.61 -13.46 25.43
C GLN A 217 -0.96 -12.49 26.41
N HIS A 218 -1.68 -11.47 26.87
CA HIS A 218 -1.11 -10.37 27.64
C HIS A 218 -2.02 -9.95 28.78
N ALA A 219 -1.46 -9.89 29.99
CA ALA A 219 -2.19 -9.35 31.13
C ALA A 219 -2.39 -7.83 31.03
N PRO A 220 -3.50 -7.32 31.54
CA PRO A 220 -3.71 -5.88 31.69
C PRO A 220 -2.64 -5.24 32.60
N GLU A 221 -2.39 -3.96 32.42
CA GLU A 221 -1.36 -3.22 33.15
C GLU A 221 -1.91 -1.88 33.67
N VAL A 222 -1.73 -1.59 34.94
CA VAL A 222 -2.02 -0.30 35.58
C VAL A 222 -0.71 0.33 36.05
N LEU A 223 -0.37 1.49 35.50
CA LEU A 223 0.86 2.21 35.86
C LEU A 223 0.54 3.63 36.31
N LEU A 224 1.09 4.04 37.46
CA LEU A 224 1.21 5.45 37.80
C LEU A 224 2.30 6.04 36.91
N THR A 225 1.97 7.05 36.10
CA THR A 225 2.88 7.62 35.10
C THR A 225 3.62 8.84 35.58
N ASP A 226 2.93 9.74 36.28
CA ASP A 226 3.53 10.98 36.76
C ASP A 226 2.63 11.65 37.84
N PHE A 227 3.23 12.60 38.55
CA PHE A 227 2.57 13.55 39.43
C PHE A 227 2.44 14.88 38.69
N GLY A 228 1.28 15.08 38.07
CA GLY A 228 1.00 16.26 37.24
C GLY A 228 0.69 17.50 38.09
N THR A 229 0.46 18.64 37.43
CA THR A 229 0.22 19.92 38.13
C THR A 229 -1.03 19.93 38.99
N SER A 230 -2.05 19.14 38.63
CA SER A 230 -3.33 19.11 39.36
C SER A 230 -3.84 17.67 39.61
N SER A 231 -3.11 16.65 39.16
CA SER A 231 -3.56 15.27 39.21
C SER A 231 -2.42 14.30 39.33
N ILE A 232 -2.69 13.16 39.96
CA ILE A 232 -1.84 11.97 39.88
C ILE A 232 -2.34 11.13 38.70
N ASN A 233 -1.46 10.89 37.72
CA ASN A 233 -1.84 10.31 36.47
C ASN A 233 -1.55 8.81 36.39
N TYR A 234 -2.57 8.06 36.05
CA TYR A 234 -2.46 6.62 35.77
C TYR A 234 -2.65 6.35 34.29
N ARG A 235 -1.88 5.37 33.77
CA ARG A 235 -2.07 4.79 32.46
C ARG A 235 -2.59 3.37 32.64
N ILE A 236 -3.73 3.12 32.07
CA ILE A 236 -4.36 1.81 31.99
C ILE A 236 -4.10 1.24 30.60
N SER A 237 -3.67 0.00 30.52
CA SER A 237 -3.41 -0.69 29.27
C SER A 237 -4.10 -2.06 29.30
N ILE A 238 -4.95 -2.31 28.33
CA ILE A 238 -5.56 -3.62 28.10
C ILE A 238 -5.22 -4.10 26.69
N TRP A 239 -5.27 -5.39 26.47
CA TRP A 239 -4.98 -6.00 25.18
C TRP A 239 -6.25 -6.54 24.56
N ILE A 240 -6.38 -6.42 23.23
CA ILE A 240 -7.53 -6.88 22.46
C ILE A 240 -7.07 -7.60 21.21
N GLU A 241 -7.85 -8.55 20.72
CA GLU A 241 -7.54 -9.33 19.50
C GLU A 241 -8.18 -8.77 18.25
N ASP A 242 -9.08 -7.79 18.35
CA ASP A 242 -9.63 -7.06 17.20
C ASP A 242 -9.20 -5.59 17.21
N PRO A 243 -8.15 -5.22 16.47
CA PRO A 243 -7.72 -3.84 16.35
C PRO A 243 -8.81 -2.89 15.82
N TRP A 244 -9.77 -3.41 15.05
CA TRP A 244 -10.87 -2.62 14.52
C TRP A 244 -11.81 -2.12 15.61
N ALA A 245 -12.00 -2.91 16.66
CA ALA A 245 -12.81 -2.56 17.82
C ALA A 245 -12.15 -1.57 18.80
N ARG A 246 -10.84 -1.24 18.60
CA ARG A 246 -10.04 -0.43 19.53
C ARG A 246 -10.73 0.83 20.07
N GLY A 247 -11.44 1.57 19.20
CA GLY A 247 -12.13 2.80 19.62
C GLY A 247 -13.30 2.55 20.57
N ARG A 248 -14.09 1.51 20.25
CA ARG A 248 -15.22 1.10 21.09
C ARG A 248 -14.76 0.59 22.44
N VAL A 249 -13.82 -0.34 22.46
CA VAL A 249 -13.28 -0.90 23.70
C VAL A 249 -12.64 0.18 24.59
N LYS A 250 -12.00 1.21 23.98
CA LYS A 250 -11.51 2.36 24.74
C LYS A 250 -12.64 3.15 25.39
N SER A 251 -13.77 3.33 24.71
CA SER A 251 -14.96 3.99 25.29
C SER A 251 -15.52 3.19 26.45
N ASP A 252 -15.73 1.90 26.24
CA ASP A 252 -16.27 0.98 27.25
C ASP A 252 -15.37 0.96 28.51
N LEU A 253 -14.03 0.95 28.32
CA LEU A 253 -13.06 1.04 29.41
C LEU A 253 -13.16 2.37 30.18
N ASN A 254 -13.30 3.49 29.46
CA ASN A 254 -13.44 4.81 30.10
C ASN A 254 -14.73 4.92 30.90
N GLU A 255 -15.83 4.37 30.41
CA GLU A 255 -17.11 4.32 31.10
C GLU A 255 -17.03 3.45 32.38
N ALA A 256 -16.42 2.27 32.25
CA ALA A 256 -16.20 1.39 33.41
C ALA A 256 -15.34 2.06 34.50
N ILE A 257 -14.28 2.79 34.10
CA ILE A 257 -13.45 3.56 35.04
C ILE A 257 -14.29 4.64 35.74
N TRP A 258 -15.11 5.37 34.99
CA TRP A 258 -15.95 6.43 35.52
C TRP A 258 -16.92 5.89 36.59
N ASP A 259 -17.64 4.82 36.27
CA ASP A 259 -18.63 4.21 37.15
C ASP A 259 -17.98 3.66 38.42
N ALA A 260 -16.88 2.92 38.28
CA ALA A 260 -16.16 2.35 39.44
C ALA A 260 -15.55 3.44 40.34
N PHE A 261 -15.03 4.52 39.79
CA PHE A 261 -14.54 5.64 40.60
C PHE A 261 -15.64 6.34 41.35
N LYS A 262 -16.82 6.52 40.74
CA LYS A 262 -18.00 7.07 41.37
C LYS A 262 -18.47 6.20 42.53
N ASP A 263 -18.53 4.87 42.34
CA ASP A 263 -18.95 3.92 43.39
C ASP A 263 -17.95 3.83 44.51
N ALA A 264 -16.65 3.91 44.21
CA ALA A 264 -15.58 3.91 45.21
C ALA A 264 -15.37 5.26 45.92
N GLY A 265 -16.05 6.33 45.46
CA GLY A 265 -15.85 7.68 45.97
C GLY A 265 -14.47 8.28 45.64
N ILE A 266 -13.84 7.83 44.53
CA ILE A 266 -12.58 8.37 44.05
C ILE A 266 -12.86 9.61 43.23
N VAL A 267 -12.19 10.72 43.54
CA VAL A 267 -12.39 12.01 42.84
C VAL A 267 -11.45 12.13 41.66
N MET A 268 -12.01 12.23 40.47
CA MET A 268 -11.24 12.63 39.30
C MET A 268 -10.77 14.07 39.42
N ALA A 269 -9.50 14.30 39.11
CA ALA A 269 -8.91 15.62 39.25
C ALA A 269 -9.46 16.63 38.26
N PHE A 270 -9.80 17.80 38.78
CA PHE A 270 -10.06 19.01 37.98
C PHE A 270 -8.80 19.90 38.01
N PRO A 271 -8.63 20.80 37.05
CA PRO A 271 -7.59 21.80 37.13
C PRO A 271 -7.70 22.59 38.44
N GLN A 272 -6.62 22.63 39.22
CA GLN A 272 -6.51 23.34 40.46
C GLN A 272 -5.70 24.60 40.25
N LEU A 273 -6.10 25.68 40.90
CA LEU A 273 -5.39 26.95 40.91
C LEU A 273 -5.24 27.42 42.37
N ASP A 274 -4.03 27.50 42.86
CA ASP A 274 -3.72 28.15 44.12
C ASP A 274 -3.65 29.66 43.89
N VAL A 275 -4.59 30.39 44.52
CA VAL A 275 -4.65 31.85 44.44
C VAL A 275 -4.17 32.45 45.75
N HIS A 276 -2.99 33.04 45.75
CA HIS A 276 -2.48 33.79 46.88
C HIS A 276 -2.91 35.23 46.78
N PHE A 277 -3.68 35.69 47.76
CA PHE A 277 -4.04 37.11 47.89
C PHE A 277 -2.97 37.78 48.74
N ASP A 278 -2.45 38.91 48.25
CA ASP A 278 -1.56 39.76 49.02
C ASP A 278 -2.38 40.44 50.11
N GLU A 279 -2.03 40.26 51.40
CA GLU A 279 -2.77 40.84 52.52
C GLU A 279 -2.82 42.37 52.48
N THR A 280 -1.98 42.99 51.65
CA THR A 280 -1.95 44.43 51.41
C THR A 280 -2.93 44.92 50.34
N ALA A 281 -3.57 44.01 49.62
CA ALA A 281 -4.57 44.40 48.61
C ALA A 281 -5.86 44.85 49.35
N PRO A 282 -6.27 46.14 49.27
CA PRO A 282 -7.51 46.53 49.89
C PRO A 282 -8.67 45.76 49.28
N LEU A 283 -9.48 45.08 50.09
CA LEU A 283 -10.72 44.46 49.66
C LEU A 283 -11.60 45.56 49.07
N VAL A 284 -11.54 45.74 47.76
CA VAL A 284 -12.42 46.67 47.06
C VAL A 284 -13.83 46.11 47.08
N GLY A 285 -14.66 46.61 47.96
CA GLY A 285 -16.08 46.32 47.89
C GLY A 285 -16.87 46.39 49.18
N GLU A 286 -16.76 47.45 49.96
CA GLU A 286 -17.97 47.92 50.66
C GLU A 286 -19.00 48.37 49.58
N LEU A 287 -19.90 47.46 49.25
CA LEU A 287 -21.10 47.82 48.50
C LEU A 287 -21.87 48.88 49.35
N LYS A 288 -21.72 50.16 49.00
CA LYS A 288 -22.60 51.20 49.50
C LYS A 288 -23.99 50.83 49.04
N THR A 289 -24.78 50.27 49.96
CA THR A 289 -26.24 50.24 49.85
C THR A 289 -26.73 51.68 49.98
N ASN A 290 -26.99 52.32 48.88
CA ASN A 290 -27.77 53.53 48.84
C ASN A 290 -29.24 53.18 49.17
N LYS A 291 -29.72 53.74 50.33
CA LYS A 291 -31.15 53.84 50.66
C LYS A 291 -31.86 54.76 49.66
#